data_273d52fb832c810aeb563e8aa5cf8741
#
_entry.id   273d52fb832c810aeb563e8aa5cf8741
#
_cell.length_a   1.000
_cell.length_b   1.000
_cell.length_c   1.000
_cell.angle_alpha   90.00
_cell.angle_beta   90.00
_cell.angle_gamma   90.00
#
_symmetry.space_group_name_H-M   'P 1'
#
loop_
_entity.id
_entity.type
_entity.pdbx_description
1 polymer ?
#
loop_
_entity_poly.entity_id
_entity_poly.type
_entity_poly.pdbx_seq_one_letter_code
_entity_poly.pdbx_strand_id
1 'polypeptide(L)'
;MSSYNYMMRSVRDQWAHQSTVMSDSHNYKLEFANCDTSIPSQKKRPTLATNTCGENSSPFFLTQSIAVAMGIRFIVMVMICSAIVINSLFNQVAPTSVNESYCGPCPKNWLCYRNNCYQFFEESKTWSQSQASCMSHNSSLLKIYSKEDQDFFKLVKSFHWMGLVQNPKSGSWQWEDGSILSPNQLTMINMGPGNCALYGSSFKGYTENCSNQNTFICMQKNI
;
A
#
# COMPACT_ATOMS: atom_id res chain seq x y z
N MET A 1 1.79 21.55 4.42
CA MET A 1 0.81 20.71 5.16
C MET A 1 -0.14 19.93 4.25
N SER A 2 -0.39 20.39 3.02
CA SER A 2 -1.36 19.77 2.08
C SER A 2 -0.85 18.46 1.45
N SER A 3 0.39 18.41 0.95
CA SER A 3 0.93 17.24 0.25
C SER A 3 1.08 15.99 1.11
N TYR A 4 1.42 16.16 2.40
CA TYR A 4 1.50 15.06 3.35
C TYR A 4 0.11 14.46 3.64
N ASN A 5 -0.91 15.32 3.70
CA ASN A 5 -2.30 14.91 3.90
C ASN A 5 -2.87 14.17 2.67
N TYR A 6 -2.42 14.51 1.46
CA TYR A 6 -2.85 13.84 0.23
C TYR A 6 -2.26 12.43 0.13
N MET A 7 -0.98 12.29 0.46
CA MET A 7 -0.30 10.98 0.48
C MET A 7 -0.91 10.06 1.56
N MET A 8 -1.23 10.61 2.74
CA MET A 8 -1.86 9.87 3.83
C MET A 8 -3.34 9.55 3.56
N ARG A 9 -4.05 10.36 2.77
CA ARG A 9 -5.40 10.03 2.29
C ARG A 9 -5.38 8.87 1.31
N SER A 10 -4.48 8.88 0.33
CA SER A 10 -4.35 7.79 -0.64
C SER A 10 -4.04 6.45 0.02
N VAL A 11 -3.19 6.44 1.04
CA VAL A 11 -2.87 5.23 1.83
C VAL A 11 -4.09 4.80 2.67
N ARG A 12 -4.82 5.73 3.26
CA ARG A 12 -6.00 5.44 4.08
C ARG A 12 -7.15 4.86 3.26
N ASP A 13 -7.37 5.38 2.04
CA ASP A 13 -8.43 4.89 1.15
C ASP A 13 -8.11 3.49 0.61
N GLN A 14 -6.83 3.14 0.47
CA GLN A 14 -6.40 1.79 0.08
C GLN A 14 -6.62 0.77 1.21
N TRP A 15 -6.48 1.16 2.47
CA TRP A 15 -6.78 0.32 3.64
C TRP A 15 -8.30 0.17 3.86
N ALA A 16 -9.09 1.19 3.61
CA ALA A 16 -10.55 1.12 3.70
C ALA A 16 -11.13 0.14 2.67
N HIS A 17 -10.59 0.09 1.44
CA HIS A 17 -11.04 -0.85 0.40
C HIS A 17 -10.68 -2.30 0.72
N GLN A 18 -9.60 -2.55 1.45
CA GLN A 18 -9.17 -3.90 1.83
C GLN A 18 -9.97 -4.45 3.02
N SER A 19 -10.50 -3.57 3.87
CA SER A 19 -11.36 -3.95 5.00
C SER A 19 -12.78 -4.35 4.57
N THR A 20 -13.27 -3.83 3.46
CA THR A 20 -14.62 -4.14 2.94
C THR A 20 -14.69 -5.50 2.25
N VAL A 21 -13.58 -5.99 1.69
CA VAL A 21 -13.52 -7.30 1.02
C VAL A 21 -13.43 -8.47 2.02
N MET A 22 -13.09 -8.22 3.28
CA MET A 22 -12.93 -9.24 4.31
C MET A 22 -14.19 -9.49 5.14
N SER A 23 -15.27 -8.74 4.92
CA SER A 23 -16.51 -8.82 5.72
C SER A 23 -17.60 -9.73 5.13
N ASP A 24 -17.42 -10.28 3.93
CA ASP A 24 -18.49 -11.00 3.21
C ASP A 24 -18.39 -12.53 3.24
N SER A 25 -17.61 -13.11 4.16
CA SER A 25 -17.38 -14.57 4.16
C SER A 25 -17.79 -15.31 5.44
N HIS A 26 -18.79 -14.86 6.19
CA HIS A 26 -19.35 -15.69 7.27
C HIS A 26 -20.87 -15.46 7.43
N ASN A 27 -21.65 -16.06 6.53
CA ASN A 27 -23.06 -16.27 6.77
C ASN A 27 -23.34 -17.78 6.65
N TYR A 28 -23.01 -18.55 7.70
CA TYR A 28 -23.49 -19.92 7.84
C TYR A 28 -24.81 -19.90 8.61
N LYS A 29 -25.87 -20.15 7.86
CA LYS A 29 -27.21 -20.37 8.36
C LYS A 29 -27.25 -21.71 9.09
N LEU A 30 -27.35 -21.68 10.43
CA LEU A 30 -27.68 -22.82 11.24
C LEU A 30 -29.17 -23.13 11.06
N GLU A 31 -29.48 -24.15 10.28
CA GLU A 31 -30.80 -24.78 10.29
C GLU A 31 -30.95 -25.64 11.54
N PHE A 32 -31.79 -25.19 12.45
CA PHE A 32 -32.31 -26.02 13.53
C PHE A 32 -33.32 -26.99 12.95
N ALA A 33 -32.97 -28.26 12.95
CA ALA A 33 -33.93 -29.34 12.70
C ALA A 33 -34.90 -29.42 13.86
N ASN A 34 -36.14 -29.11 13.58
CA ASN A 34 -37.29 -29.25 14.46
C ASN A 34 -37.65 -30.74 14.49
N CYS A 35 -37.53 -31.37 15.65
CA CYS A 35 -37.99 -32.74 15.86
C CYS A 35 -39.42 -32.69 16.39
N ASP A 36 -40.38 -32.86 15.50
CA ASP A 36 -41.79 -32.95 15.84
C ASP A 36 -42.11 -34.30 16.47
N THR A 37 -42.66 -34.24 17.64
CA THR A 37 -43.24 -35.34 18.41
C THR A 37 -44.58 -35.72 17.83
N SER A 38 -44.77 -36.90 17.37
CA SER A 38 -46.10 -37.54 17.28
C SER A 38 -46.07 -38.97 17.74
N ILE A 39 -46.75 -39.22 18.85
CA ILE A 39 -47.09 -40.53 19.38
C ILE A 39 -48.34 -41.07 18.68
N PRO A 40 -48.40 -42.37 18.35
CA PRO A 40 -49.47 -43.14 18.94
C PRO A 40 -49.09 -44.55 19.42
N SER A 41 -49.51 -44.77 20.62
CA SER A 41 -50.07 -45.99 21.27
C SER A 41 -50.09 -47.34 20.52
N GLN A 42 -49.57 -48.38 21.12
CA GLN A 42 -50.18 -49.64 21.61
C GLN A 42 -49.24 -50.87 21.52
N LYS A 43 -49.02 -51.45 22.72
CA LYS A 43 -49.33 -52.83 23.17
C LYS A 43 -48.40 -53.99 22.83
N LYS A 44 -47.97 -54.65 23.94
CA LYS A 44 -47.65 -56.01 24.24
C LYS A 44 -46.19 -56.36 24.54
N ARG A 45 -46.01 -56.79 25.81
CA ARG A 45 -44.96 -57.61 26.43
C ARG A 45 -44.86 -58.97 25.77
N PRO A 46 -43.86 -59.91 26.05
CA PRO A 46 -42.85 -59.84 27.11
C PRO A 46 -41.41 -60.38 26.70
N THR A 47 -40.55 -60.27 27.67
CA THR A 47 -39.45 -61.18 28.06
C THR A 47 -38.02 -60.97 27.48
N LEU A 48 -37.18 -60.67 28.44
CA LEU A 48 -35.88 -61.19 28.82
C LEU A 48 -34.74 -61.19 27.79
N ALA A 49 -33.80 -60.36 28.02
CA ALA A 49 -32.37 -60.71 28.13
C ALA A 49 -31.58 -59.55 28.69
N THR A 50 -31.04 -59.78 29.81
CA THR A 50 -29.99 -59.11 30.53
C THR A 50 -28.79 -58.95 29.63
N ASN A 51 -28.30 -57.69 29.46
CA ASN A 51 -26.87 -57.45 29.37
C ASN A 51 -26.58 -56.08 29.94
N THR A 52 -26.12 -56.12 31.17
CA THR A 52 -25.38 -55.12 31.87
C THR A 52 -24.20 -54.66 31.01
N CYS A 53 -24.17 -53.41 30.63
CA CYS A 53 -22.93 -52.71 30.50
C CYS A 53 -23.09 -51.39 31.22
N GLY A 54 -22.80 -51.45 32.49
CA GLY A 54 -22.61 -50.28 33.31
C GLY A 54 -21.29 -49.68 32.92
N GLU A 55 -21.34 -48.52 32.35
CA GLU A 55 -20.22 -47.58 32.42
C GLU A 55 -20.77 -46.31 33.04
N ASN A 56 -20.76 -46.32 34.34
CA ASN A 56 -20.88 -45.13 35.17
C ASN A 56 -19.63 -44.26 34.94
N SER A 57 -19.54 -43.60 33.83
CA SER A 57 -18.70 -42.43 33.74
C SER A 57 -19.42 -41.31 34.49
N SER A 58 -19.04 -41.18 35.76
CA SER A 58 -19.53 -40.12 36.63
C SER A 58 -19.42 -38.79 35.90
N PRO A 59 -20.48 -37.95 35.91
CA PRO A 59 -20.47 -36.65 35.21
C PRO A 59 -19.31 -35.73 35.66
N PHE A 60 -18.66 -36.08 36.75
CA PHE A 60 -17.51 -35.40 37.31
C PHE A 60 -16.25 -35.50 36.41
N PHE A 61 -16.02 -36.63 35.77
CA PHE A 61 -14.86 -36.83 34.88
C PHE A 61 -15.05 -36.08 33.56
N LEU A 62 -16.29 -36.01 33.06
CA LEU A 62 -16.58 -35.28 31.81
C LEU A 62 -16.40 -33.77 31.98
N THR A 63 -16.89 -33.19 33.08
CA THR A 63 -16.72 -31.77 33.39
C THR A 63 -15.26 -31.40 33.66
N GLN A 64 -14.50 -32.30 34.30
CA GLN A 64 -13.08 -32.10 34.56
C GLN A 64 -12.27 -32.14 33.26
N SER A 65 -12.56 -33.04 32.33
CA SER A 65 -11.93 -33.13 31.02
C SER A 65 -12.20 -31.90 30.15
N ILE A 66 -13.42 -31.38 30.17
CA ILE A 66 -13.79 -30.15 29.45
C ILE A 66 -13.06 -28.95 30.03
N ALA A 67 -13.00 -28.82 31.37
CA ALA A 67 -12.29 -27.73 32.01
C ALA A 67 -10.77 -27.74 31.71
N VAL A 68 -10.14 -28.89 31.70
CA VAL A 68 -8.73 -29.04 31.33
C VAL A 68 -8.52 -28.71 29.86
N ALA A 69 -9.38 -29.18 28.96
CA ALA A 69 -9.27 -28.87 27.52
C ALA A 69 -9.44 -27.37 27.24
N MET A 70 -10.36 -26.72 27.94
CA MET A 70 -10.54 -25.25 27.83
C MET A 70 -9.34 -24.48 28.39
N GLY A 71 -8.78 -24.94 29.52
CA GLY A 71 -7.56 -24.38 30.09
C GLY A 71 -6.36 -24.47 29.14
N ILE A 72 -6.14 -25.63 28.53
CA ILE A 72 -5.08 -25.82 27.54
C ILE A 72 -5.27 -24.91 26.33
N ARG A 73 -6.48 -24.81 25.80
CA ARG A 73 -6.77 -23.90 24.68
C ARG A 73 -6.49 -22.45 25.03
N PHE A 74 -6.87 -22.02 26.23
CA PHE A 74 -6.60 -20.66 26.71
C PHE A 74 -5.10 -20.39 26.80
N ILE A 75 -4.32 -21.31 27.38
CA ILE A 75 -2.85 -21.18 27.47
C ILE A 75 -2.23 -21.08 26.07
N VAL A 76 -2.65 -21.93 25.12
CA VAL A 76 -2.15 -21.90 23.74
C VAL A 76 -2.46 -20.55 23.07
N MET A 77 -3.68 -20.04 23.25
CA MET A 77 -4.06 -18.72 22.72
C MET A 77 -3.21 -17.60 23.31
N VAL A 78 -2.98 -17.61 24.63
CA VAL A 78 -2.13 -16.60 25.29
C VAL A 78 -0.70 -16.69 24.76
N MET A 79 -0.15 -17.89 24.56
CA MET A 79 1.20 -18.07 23.99
C MET A 79 1.29 -17.57 22.55
N ILE A 80 0.29 -17.82 21.73
CA ILE A 80 0.25 -17.33 20.35
C ILE A 80 0.14 -15.78 20.34
N CYS A 81 -0.77 -15.22 21.13
CA CYS A 81 -0.92 -13.77 21.22
C CYS A 81 0.36 -13.10 21.75
N SER A 82 1.00 -13.65 22.78
CA SER A 82 2.27 -13.12 23.28
C SER A 82 3.38 -13.21 22.24
N ALA A 83 3.47 -14.30 21.49
CA ALA A 83 4.44 -14.45 20.41
C ALA A 83 4.21 -13.42 19.28
N ILE A 84 2.95 -13.17 18.91
CA ILE A 84 2.60 -12.15 17.91
C ILE A 84 2.97 -10.74 18.42
N VAL A 85 2.62 -10.42 19.67
CA VAL A 85 2.96 -9.11 20.27
C VAL A 85 4.48 -8.93 20.36
N ILE A 86 5.19 -9.95 20.83
CA ILE A 86 6.65 -9.94 20.91
C ILE A 86 7.25 -9.75 19.52
N ASN A 87 6.79 -10.53 18.53
CA ASN A 87 7.25 -10.41 17.15
C ASN A 87 6.93 -9.02 16.55
N SER A 88 5.76 -8.46 16.84
CA SER A 88 5.42 -7.08 16.45
C SER A 88 6.32 -6.04 17.10
N LEU A 89 6.64 -6.20 18.39
CA LEU A 89 7.52 -5.28 19.11
C LEU A 89 8.95 -5.41 18.62
N PHE A 90 9.45 -6.62 18.38
CA PHE A 90 10.79 -6.83 17.83
C PHE A 90 10.91 -6.38 16.38
N ASN A 91 9.86 -6.53 15.56
CA ASN A 91 9.84 -5.99 14.20
C ASN A 91 9.69 -4.46 14.15
N GLN A 92 9.21 -3.83 15.24
CA GLN A 92 9.24 -2.36 15.37
C GLN A 92 10.59 -1.86 15.91
N VAL A 93 11.40 -2.72 16.51
CA VAL A 93 12.70 -2.37 17.11
C VAL A 93 13.87 -2.88 16.25
N ALA A 94 13.61 -3.67 15.20
CA ALA A 94 14.62 -3.77 14.17
C ALA A 94 14.74 -2.36 13.57
N PRO A 95 15.84 -1.61 13.79
CA PRO A 95 16.20 -0.64 12.81
C PRO A 95 16.43 -1.51 11.56
N THR A 96 15.46 -1.57 10.65
CA THR A 96 15.88 -1.65 9.29
C THR A 96 16.96 -0.60 9.23
N SER A 97 18.19 -1.03 9.07
CA SER A 97 19.20 -0.22 8.42
C SER A 97 18.69 -0.06 6.98
N VAL A 98 17.56 0.66 6.81
CA VAL A 98 17.48 1.59 5.76
C VAL A 98 18.83 2.28 5.93
N ASN A 99 19.76 2.07 5.02
CA ASN A 99 20.76 3.07 4.78
C ASN A 99 19.92 4.34 4.77
N GLU A 100 19.86 5.03 5.89
CA GLU A 100 19.49 6.42 5.96
C GLU A 100 20.51 7.04 5.04
N SER A 101 20.19 7.04 3.77
CA SER A 101 20.94 7.81 2.81
C SER A 101 20.73 9.20 3.32
N TYR A 102 21.76 9.65 4.04
CA TYR A 102 21.85 10.94 4.68
C TYR A 102 21.32 11.96 3.69
N CYS A 103 20.11 12.38 3.92
CA CYS A 103 19.50 13.40 3.14
C CYS A 103 20.12 14.70 3.61
N GLY A 104 20.95 15.30 2.77
CA GLY A 104 21.49 16.61 3.03
C GLY A 104 20.37 17.62 3.33
N PRO A 105 20.71 18.82 3.81
CA PRO A 105 19.71 19.80 4.19
C PRO A 105 18.88 20.23 2.98
N CYS A 106 17.66 19.72 2.87
CA CYS A 106 16.69 20.21 1.90
C CYS A 106 16.08 21.53 2.36
N PRO A 107 15.63 22.38 1.43
CA PRO A 107 14.84 23.56 1.76
C PRO A 107 13.59 23.19 2.57
N LYS A 108 13.14 24.10 3.41
CA LYS A 108 11.96 23.87 4.25
C LYS A 108 10.75 23.43 3.41
N ASN A 109 10.04 22.38 3.86
CA ASN A 109 8.88 21.79 3.21
C ASN A 109 9.17 21.00 1.92
N TRP A 110 10.44 20.74 1.58
CA TRP A 110 10.79 19.85 0.50
C TRP A 110 10.90 18.42 1.00
N LEU A 111 10.49 17.47 0.17
CA LEU A 111 10.64 16.05 0.44
C LEU A 111 12.09 15.65 0.17
N CYS A 112 12.75 15.08 1.17
CA CYS A 112 14.06 14.51 1.00
C CYS A 112 13.99 13.01 0.70
N TYR A 113 14.64 12.58 -0.36
CA TYR A 113 14.73 11.18 -0.71
C TYR A 113 16.06 10.88 -1.42
N ARG A 114 16.85 9.96 -0.85
CA ARG A 114 18.14 9.50 -1.39
C ARG A 114 19.01 10.64 -1.94
N ASN A 115 19.35 11.60 -1.06
CA ASN A 115 20.23 12.72 -1.37
C ASN A 115 19.68 13.72 -2.42
N ASN A 116 18.41 13.69 -2.70
CA ASN A 116 17.72 14.66 -3.54
C ASN A 116 16.53 15.27 -2.80
N CYS A 117 16.26 16.53 -3.07
CA CYS A 117 15.12 17.25 -2.53
C CYS A 117 14.08 17.46 -3.62
N TYR A 118 12.82 17.21 -3.31
CA TYR A 118 11.71 17.31 -4.25
C TYR A 118 10.59 18.19 -3.69
N GLN A 119 10.00 19.02 -4.54
CA GLN A 119 8.81 19.79 -4.20
C GLN A 119 7.75 19.61 -5.29
N PHE A 120 6.57 19.23 -4.84
CA PHE A 120 5.39 19.11 -5.69
C PHE A 120 4.59 20.40 -5.60
N PHE A 121 4.45 21.07 -6.73
CA PHE A 121 3.66 22.29 -6.85
C PHE A 121 2.27 21.97 -7.40
N GLU A 122 1.24 22.32 -6.64
CA GLU A 122 -0.16 22.08 -7.00
C GLU A 122 -0.71 23.15 -7.97
N GLU A 123 -0.04 24.30 -8.07
CA GLU A 123 -0.38 25.31 -9.05
C GLU A 123 -0.08 24.84 -10.47
N SER A 124 -0.99 25.13 -11.40
CA SER A 124 -0.82 24.76 -12.79
C SER A 124 -0.16 25.89 -13.58
N LYS A 125 0.92 25.58 -14.27
CA LYS A 125 1.71 26.50 -15.09
C LYS A 125 2.07 25.86 -16.43
N THR A 126 2.43 26.66 -17.42
CA THR A 126 3.06 26.16 -18.66
C THR A 126 4.42 25.55 -18.33
N TRP A 127 4.97 24.75 -19.24
CA TRP A 127 6.27 24.13 -19.01
C TRP A 127 7.37 25.17 -18.72
N SER A 128 7.45 26.24 -19.52
CA SER A 128 8.45 27.30 -19.32
C SER A 128 8.26 28.09 -18.02
N GLN A 129 7.01 28.34 -17.63
CA GLN A 129 6.71 28.98 -16.35
C GLN A 129 7.08 28.08 -15.16
N SER A 130 6.85 26.78 -15.29
CA SER A 130 7.23 25.78 -14.29
C SER A 130 8.75 25.71 -14.14
N GLN A 131 9.48 25.70 -15.26
CA GLN A 131 10.94 25.75 -15.29
C GLN A 131 11.46 26.99 -14.57
N ALA A 132 10.95 28.18 -14.92
CA ALA A 132 11.33 29.43 -14.27
C ALA A 132 11.01 29.43 -12.76
N SER A 133 9.90 28.82 -12.37
CA SER A 133 9.54 28.63 -10.96
C SER A 133 10.54 27.75 -10.22
N CYS A 134 10.95 26.61 -10.77
CA CYS A 134 11.99 25.77 -10.16
C CYS A 134 13.34 26.51 -10.08
N MET A 135 13.73 27.22 -11.12
CA MET A 135 14.97 28.01 -11.14
C MET A 135 14.99 29.07 -10.04
N SER A 136 13.88 29.71 -9.73
CA SER A 136 13.77 30.68 -8.63
C SER A 136 14.01 30.08 -7.24
N HIS A 137 13.90 28.74 -7.13
CA HIS A 137 14.21 27.98 -5.93
C HIS A 137 15.58 27.27 -5.99
N ASN A 138 16.48 27.70 -6.88
CA ASN A 138 17.77 27.05 -7.12
C ASN A 138 17.63 25.54 -7.41
N SER A 139 16.63 25.19 -8.19
CA SER A 139 16.31 23.82 -8.57
C SER A 139 15.97 23.72 -10.06
N SER A 140 15.82 22.53 -10.57
CA SER A 140 15.34 22.27 -11.92
C SER A 140 13.98 21.54 -11.88
N LEU A 141 13.31 21.44 -13.02
CA LEU A 141 12.21 20.48 -13.13
C LEU A 141 12.71 19.04 -12.90
N LEU A 142 11.81 18.16 -12.49
CA LEU A 142 12.11 16.76 -12.22
C LEU A 142 12.93 16.11 -13.35
N LYS A 143 14.04 15.51 -12.99
CA LYS A 143 14.82 14.60 -13.84
C LYS A 143 14.84 13.21 -13.23
N ILE A 144 14.58 12.18 -14.03
CA ILE A 144 14.76 10.79 -13.62
C ILE A 144 16.18 10.36 -13.97
N TYR A 145 16.98 10.06 -12.97
CA TYR A 145 18.35 9.56 -13.14
C TYR A 145 18.37 8.04 -13.18
N SER A 146 17.67 7.40 -12.27
CA SER A 146 17.58 5.95 -12.14
C SER A 146 16.21 5.57 -11.58
N LYS A 147 15.63 4.50 -12.08
CA LYS A 147 14.36 3.95 -11.56
C LYS A 147 14.55 3.37 -10.16
N GLU A 148 15.72 2.85 -9.87
CA GLU A 148 16.08 2.27 -8.60
C GLU A 148 16.28 3.33 -7.52
N ASP A 149 16.98 4.44 -7.86
CA ASP A 149 17.27 5.52 -6.94
C ASP A 149 16.07 6.44 -6.70
N GLN A 150 15.10 6.41 -7.58
CA GLN A 150 13.90 7.25 -7.52
C GLN A 150 12.62 6.41 -7.52
N ASP A 151 12.66 5.23 -6.91
CA ASP A 151 11.58 4.24 -6.95
C ASP A 151 10.27 4.73 -6.31
N PHE A 152 10.32 5.71 -5.41
CA PHE A 152 9.11 6.32 -4.84
C PHE A 152 8.23 6.99 -5.90
N PHE A 153 8.78 7.39 -7.05
CA PHE A 153 7.99 7.93 -8.16
C PHE A 153 7.00 6.92 -8.76
N LYS A 154 7.17 5.63 -8.50
CA LYS A 154 6.15 4.61 -8.85
C LYS A 154 4.79 4.91 -8.20
N LEU A 155 4.81 5.58 -7.05
CA LEU A 155 3.62 5.91 -6.27
C LEU A 155 2.92 7.20 -6.73
N VAL A 156 3.61 8.03 -7.53
CA VAL A 156 3.03 9.26 -8.08
C VAL A 156 2.06 8.88 -9.20
N LYS A 157 0.78 9.20 -9.02
CA LYS A 157 -0.31 8.81 -9.93
C LYS A 157 -0.91 9.98 -10.72
N SER A 158 -0.45 11.19 -10.47
CA SER A 158 -0.88 12.41 -11.16
C SER A 158 0.14 12.83 -12.21
N PHE A 159 -0.31 13.62 -13.17
CA PHE A 159 0.56 14.15 -14.21
C PHE A 159 1.20 15.47 -13.74
N HIS A 160 2.53 15.56 -13.93
CA HIS A 160 3.30 16.74 -13.56
C HIS A 160 4.34 17.04 -14.63
N TRP A 161 4.59 18.34 -14.90
CA TRP A 161 5.72 18.72 -15.73
C TRP A 161 7.03 18.17 -15.17
N MET A 162 7.85 17.66 -16.05
CA MET A 162 9.25 17.28 -15.78
C MET A 162 10.19 18.00 -16.74
N GLY A 163 11.48 17.99 -16.43
CA GLY A 163 12.51 18.69 -17.19
C GLY A 163 12.94 17.98 -18.48
N LEU A 164 12.00 17.40 -19.22
CA LEU A 164 12.26 16.65 -20.43
C LEU A 164 11.51 17.28 -21.61
N VAL A 165 12.26 17.60 -22.67
CA VAL A 165 11.73 18.21 -23.90
C VAL A 165 12.26 17.49 -25.14
N GLN A 166 11.49 17.51 -26.20
CA GLN A 166 11.91 16.98 -27.49
C GLN A 166 12.66 18.04 -28.28
N ASN A 167 13.87 17.72 -28.72
CA ASN A 167 14.64 18.60 -29.58
C ASN A 167 14.00 18.63 -30.96
N PRO A 168 13.57 19.81 -31.47
CA PRO A 168 12.87 19.91 -32.74
C PRO A 168 13.72 19.53 -33.97
N LYS A 169 15.07 19.60 -33.85
CA LYS A 169 15.97 19.27 -34.95
C LYS A 169 16.28 17.78 -35.04
N SER A 170 16.51 17.14 -33.89
CA SER A 170 16.90 15.71 -33.85
C SER A 170 15.75 14.78 -33.55
N GLY A 171 14.63 15.28 -33.03
CA GLY A 171 13.51 14.49 -32.54
C GLY A 171 13.82 13.72 -31.26
N SER A 172 15.04 13.84 -30.71
CA SER A 172 15.45 13.16 -29.49
C SER A 172 14.90 13.87 -28.23
N TRP A 173 14.56 13.08 -27.21
CA TRP A 173 14.18 13.61 -25.90
C TRP A 173 15.42 13.99 -25.10
N GLN A 174 15.43 15.20 -24.57
CA GLN A 174 16.57 15.81 -23.90
C GLN A 174 16.15 16.43 -22.58
N TRP A 175 16.92 16.18 -21.53
CA TRP A 175 16.74 16.80 -20.23
C TRP A 175 17.22 18.27 -20.24
N GLU A 176 16.77 19.08 -19.27
CA GLU A 176 17.19 20.48 -19.14
C GLU A 176 18.71 20.67 -19.09
N ASP A 177 19.44 19.70 -18.53
CA ASP A 177 20.91 19.75 -18.48
C ASP A 177 21.61 19.34 -19.79
N GLY A 178 20.85 19.12 -20.86
CA GLY A 178 21.35 18.76 -22.18
C GLY A 178 21.59 17.26 -22.38
N SER A 179 21.47 16.43 -21.37
CA SER A 179 21.63 14.97 -21.51
C SER A 179 20.44 14.34 -22.24
N ILE A 180 20.70 13.32 -23.05
CA ILE A 180 19.66 12.61 -23.81
C ILE A 180 18.99 11.58 -22.89
N LEU A 181 17.68 11.40 -23.08
CA LEU A 181 16.90 10.39 -22.38
C LEU A 181 17.44 8.99 -22.67
N SER A 182 17.77 8.25 -21.63
CA SER A 182 18.14 6.84 -21.71
C SER A 182 16.92 5.91 -21.53
N PRO A 183 16.86 4.79 -22.24
CA PRO A 183 15.77 3.79 -22.10
C PRO A 183 15.57 3.28 -20.67
N ASN A 184 16.63 3.28 -19.86
CA ASN A 184 16.58 2.83 -18.46
C ASN A 184 15.95 3.83 -17.50
N GLN A 185 15.81 5.10 -17.90
CA GLN A 185 15.27 6.15 -17.05
C GLN A 185 13.74 6.13 -17.03
N LEU A 186 13.12 6.25 -18.19
CA LEU A 186 11.66 6.19 -18.33
C LEU A 186 11.26 5.79 -19.76
N THR A 187 9.99 5.43 -19.92
CA THR A 187 9.41 5.12 -21.23
C THR A 187 8.51 6.25 -21.68
N MET A 188 8.75 6.80 -22.88
CA MET A 188 7.88 7.85 -23.45
C MET A 188 6.66 7.24 -24.12
N ILE A 189 5.50 7.84 -23.86
CA ILE A 189 4.21 7.50 -24.46
C ILE A 189 3.72 8.73 -25.21
N ASN A 190 3.40 8.56 -26.47
CA ASN A 190 2.82 9.62 -27.27
C ASN A 190 1.32 9.73 -26.99
N MET A 191 0.87 10.86 -26.41
CA MET A 191 -0.55 11.16 -26.16
C MET A 191 -1.11 12.23 -27.10
N GLY A 192 -0.28 12.82 -27.94
CA GLY A 192 -0.70 13.88 -28.86
C GLY A 192 0.46 14.78 -29.28
N PRO A 193 0.17 15.86 -30.03
CA PRO A 193 1.18 16.80 -30.47
C PRO A 193 1.71 17.60 -29.28
N GLY A 194 3.03 17.60 -29.13
CA GLY A 194 3.72 18.39 -28.10
C GLY A 194 5.16 17.94 -27.93
N ASN A 195 5.99 18.89 -27.55
CA ASN A 195 7.44 18.67 -27.41
C ASN A 195 7.90 18.72 -25.93
N CYS A 196 6.97 18.83 -24.98
CA CYS A 196 7.24 18.78 -23.56
C CYS A 196 6.71 17.49 -22.96
N ALA A 197 7.25 17.08 -21.81
CA ALA A 197 6.89 15.83 -21.20
C ALA A 197 6.28 16.01 -19.81
N LEU A 198 5.21 15.29 -19.57
CA LEU A 198 4.62 15.07 -18.25
C LEU A 198 5.15 13.75 -17.68
N TYR A 199 5.51 13.77 -16.42
CA TYR A 199 5.68 12.54 -15.66
C TYR A 199 4.30 11.99 -15.27
N GLY A 200 4.09 10.71 -15.52
CA GLY A 200 2.96 9.96 -14.99
C GLY A 200 3.43 8.81 -14.11
N SER A 201 2.54 7.89 -13.79
CA SER A 201 2.86 6.76 -12.92
C SER A 201 3.87 5.79 -13.54
N SER A 202 4.62 5.08 -12.69
CA SER A 202 5.45 3.92 -13.09
C SER A 202 6.53 4.23 -14.14
N PHE A 203 7.21 5.37 -14.00
CA PHE A 203 8.30 5.82 -14.91
C PHE A 203 7.86 5.92 -16.37
N LYS A 204 6.68 6.46 -16.59
CA LYS A 204 6.18 6.80 -17.91
C LYS A 204 6.18 8.31 -18.09
N GLY A 205 6.72 8.75 -19.21
CA GLY A 205 6.63 10.13 -19.68
C GLY A 205 5.57 10.23 -20.77
N TYR A 206 4.84 11.31 -20.79
CA TYR A 206 3.76 11.53 -21.75
C TYR A 206 4.00 12.82 -22.50
N THR A 207 3.84 12.79 -23.84
CA THR A 207 3.95 13.98 -24.67
C THR A 207 2.82 14.95 -24.36
N GLU A 208 3.14 16.24 -24.26
CA GLU A 208 2.16 17.28 -24.00
C GLU A 208 2.56 18.60 -24.65
N ASN A 209 1.57 19.43 -24.99
CA ASN A 209 1.82 20.77 -25.50
C ASN A 209 2.41 21.64 -24.39
N CYS A 210 3.58 22.21 -24.63
CA CYS A 210 4.31 23.03 -23.65
C CYS A 210 3.54 24.25 -23.14
N SER A 211 2.52 24.72 -23.90
CA SER A 211 1.66 25.84 -23.53
C SER A 211 0.49 25.47 -22.62
N ASN A 212 0.21 24.18 -22.46
CA ASN A 212 -0.83 23.73 -21.54
C ASN A 212 -0.38 23.92 -20.08
N GLN A 213 -1.35 24.09 -19.20
CA GLN A 213 -1.08 24.30 -17.79
C GLN A 213 -1.20 22.98 -17.03
N ASN A 214 -0.13 22.59 -16.35
CA ASN A 214 -0.08 21.41 -15.50
C ASN A 214 0.66 21.70 -14.19
N THR A 215 0.40 20.92 -13.19
CA THR A 215 1.22 20.89 -11.97
C THR A 215 2.64 20.45 -12.31
N PHE A 216 3.60 20.71 -11.44
CA PHE A 216 5.00 20.42 -11.73
C PHE A 216 5.78 19.98 -10.50
N ILE A 217 6.89 19.32 -10.74
CA ILE A 217 7.78 18.84 -9.69
C ILE A 217 9.15 19.48 -9.89
N CYS A 218 9.60 20.20 -8.86
CA CYS A 218 10.97 20.69 -8.80
C CYS A 218 11.86 19.70 -8.06
N MET A 219 13.12 19.63 -8.49
CA MET A 219 14.14 18.78 -7.92
C MET A 219 15.43 19.54 -7.70
N GLN A 220 16.00 19.41 -6.51
CA GLN A 220 17.34 19.88 -6.18
C GLN A 220 18.20 18.69 -5.83
N LYS A 221 19.33 18.50 -6.52
CA LYS A 221 20.31 17.48 -6.21
C LYS A 221 21.24 18.02 -5.12
N ASN A 222 21.34 17.34 -3.99
CA ASN A 222 22.39 17.60 -3.02
C ASN A 222 23.69 16.98 -3.53
N ILE A 223 24.70 17.79 -3.63
CA ILE A 223 26.05 17.42 -4.07
C ILE A 223 26.83 16.84 -2.87
#